data_b7c6c81463f785929b21623737c7c96d
#
_entry.id   b7c6c81463f785929b21623737c7c96d
#
_cell.length_a   1.000
_cell.length_b   1.000
_cell.length_c   1.000
_cell.angle_alpha   90.00
_cell.angle_beta   90.00
_cell.angle_gamma   90.00
#
_symmetry.space_group_name_H-M   'P 1'
#
loop_
_entity.id
_entity.type
_entity.pdbx_description
1 polymer ?
#
loop_
_entity_poly.entity_id
_entity_poly.type
_entity_poly.pdbx_seq_one_letter_code
_entity_poly.pdbx_strand_id
1 'polypeptide(L)'
;MKKLLLSALLLSTLISCKKESPENSASTAQIAAFQPEMEENSVIYEVNIRQYSPEGTFNAFTKDIPQLKELGIKILWVMPIFPISETKRKATGGDNSKFASEMPKEEQSKYLGSYYAVSDFKKVNPEFGTIEDFRNMVKTAHENGIYVILDWVPNHTGWDHIWIKQHPEYYTQNEKGEIIAPINPENGKSWGWTDVADLNYDNKGLRAAMTGDMLHWIKNENIDGFRCDVASNVPTDFWQEAIPKLRKVKNIFMLAEAWQPELLKSNLFDMCYGWEAHHIMNRIVKGENTVADWDKNIKDNSKKYEANDILMNFVDNHDENSWNGTMKSRLGNAEEAMTALSYLTPGMPLVYSGDEYGLDKSLKFFEKDSIPKTKGKQWEWRVKLGKLKNENSALSGGKNPASYTRISTSDDAKIVAFKRAKGAKKVIYLGNLSKDTTAFSVAFDGNYTNYMTSEKVSFSKNQKLTFKPWEYKILIAE
;
A
#
# COMPACT_ATOMS: atom_id res chain seq x y z
N MET A 1 -48.20 85.41 -1.85
CA MET A 1 -47.85 84.40 -2.87
C MET A 1 -46.36 84.50 -3.07
N LYS A 2 -45.61 83.68 -2.26
CA LYS A 2 -44.16 83.69 -2.20
C LYS A 2 -43.65 82.41 -2.85
N LYS A 3 -42.85 82.51 -3.90
CA LYS A 3 -42.14 81.41 -4.53
C LYS A 3 -40.84 81.20 -3.73
N LEU A 4 -40.62 79.98 -3.27
CA LEU A 4 -39.33 79.49 -2.72
C LEU A 4 -38.53 78.92 -3.88
N LEU A 5 -37.32 79.39 -4.08
CA LEU A 5 -36.31 78.81 -4.90
C LEU A 5 -35.45 77.84 -4.01
N LEU A 6 -35.31 76.60 -4.43
CA LEU A 6 -34.43 75.66 -3.80
C LEU A 6 -33.17 75.51 -4.69
N SER A 7 -32.03 75.91 -4.16
CA SER A 7 -30.73 75.74 -4.81
C SER A 7 -30.19 74.38 -4.50
N ALA A 8 -29.93 73.56 -5.50
CA ALA A 8 -29.27 72.26 -5.37
C ALA A 8 -27.73 72.42 -5.47
N LEU A 9 -27.05 72.06 -4.44
CA LEU A 9 -25.58 72.01 -4.36
C LEU A 9 -25.13 70.63 -4.88
N LEU A 10 -24.45 70.54 -6.03
CA LEU A 10 -23.82 69.33 -6.53
C LEU A 10 -22.48 69.10 -5.78
N LEU A 11 -22.43 68.06 -5.04
CA LEU A 11 -21.19 67.54 -4.42
C LEU A 11 -20.63 66.46 -5.35
N SER A 12 -19.55 66.73 -6.05
CA SER A 12 -18.84 65.79 -6.92
C SER A 12 -17.89 64.94 -6.05
N THR A 13 -18.27 63.71 -5.76
CA THR A 13 -17.38 62.71 -5.16
C THR A 13 -16.57 62.01 -6.25
N LEU A 14 -15.27 62.26 -6.26
CA LEU A 14 -14.30 61.51 -7.05
C LEU A 14 -14.18 60.08 -6.49
N ILE A 15 -14.78 59.11 -7.17
CA ILE A 15 -14.56 57.70 -6.90
C ILE A 15 -13.27 57.28 -7.63
N SER A 16 -12.20 57.11 -6.85
CA SER A 16 -10.96 56.48 -7.29
C SER A 16 -11.18 54.99 -7.43
N CYS A 17 -11.37 54.50 -8.65
CA CYS A 17 -11.32 53.08 -8.96
C CYS A 17 -9.88 52.59 -8.82
N LYS A 18 -9.53 51.95 -7.68
CA LYS A 18 -8.42 51.04 -7.64
C LYS A 18 -8.77 49.83 -8.51
N LYS A 19 -8.06 49.66 -9.61
CA LYS A 19 -8.01 48.39 -10.35
C LYS A 19 -7.36 47.34 -9.42
N GLU A 20 -8.18 46.51 -8.82
CA GLU A 20 -7.71 45.23 -8.28
C GLU A 20 -7.31 44.36 -9.47
N SER A 21 -6.06 43.97 -9.51
CA SER A 21 -5.56 42.91 -10.38
C SER A 21 -6.36 41.63 -10.09
N PRO A 22 -6.77 40.85 -11.10
CA PRO A 22 -7.36 39.55 -10.81
C PRO A 22 -6.31 38.69 -10.14
N GLU A 23 -6.46 38.43 -8.83
CA GLU A 23 -5.82 37.31 -8.20
C GLU A 23 -6.22 36.07 -8.99
N ASN A 24 -5.23 35.48 -9.59
CA ASN A 24 -5.33 34.18 -10.26
C ASN A 24 -5.62 33.11 -9.17
N SER A 25 -6.88 33.01 -8.79
CA SER A 25 -7.34 31.81 -8.04
C SER A 25 -7.30 30.63 -9.02
N ALA A 26 -6.11 30.08 -9.19
CA ALA A 26 -6.00 28.72 -9.69
C ALA A 26 -6.84 27.86 -8.75
N SER A 27 -8.04 27.50 -9.18
CA SER A 27 -8.85 26.46 -8.56
C SER A 27 -7.97 25.20 -8.51
N THR A 28 -7.32 24.97 -7.37
CA THR A 28 -6.73 23.68 -7.07
C THR A 28 -7.90 22.72 -7.05
N ALA A 29 -8.00 21.87 -8.06
CA ALA A 29 -8.93 20.76 -8.04
C ALA A 29 -8.60 19.90 -6.81
N GLN A 30 -9.31 20.16 -5.72
CA GLN A 30 -9.19 19.39 -4.50
C GLN A 30 -9.83 18.04 -4.78
N ILE A 31 -9.06 16.96 -4.71
CA ILE A 31 -9.66 15.63 -4.70
C ILE A 31 -10.67 15.58 -3.55
N ALA A 32 -11.84 14.99 -3.77
CA ALA A 32 -12.78 14.76 -2.69
C ALA A 32 -12.08 13.96 -1.57
N ALA A 33 -12.45 14.20 -0.31
CA ALA A 33 -11.99 13.38 0.81
C ALA A 33 -12.19 11.89 0.48
N PHE A 34 -11.32 11.02 0.99
CA PHE A 34 -11.37 9.58 0.74
C PHE A 34 -12.79 9.05 0.94
N GLN A 35 -13.31 8.36 -0.07
CA GLN A 35 -14.67 7.82 -0.04
C GLN A 35 -14.61 6.30 0.14
N PRO A 36 -15.50 5.69 0.94
CA PRO A 36 -15.52 4.24 1.15
C PRO A 36 -15.65 3.43 -0.15
N GLU A 37 -16.31 3.99 -1.18
CA GLU A 37 -16.46 3.36 -2.49
C GLU A 37 -15.11 3.16 -3.20
N MET A 38 -14.09 3.95 -2.85
CA MET A 38 -12.74 3.79 -3.38
C MET A 38 -12.08 2.51 -2.91
N GLU A 39 -12.45 2.01 -1.73
CA GLU A 39 -11.95 0.74 -1.18
C GLU A 39 -12.40 -0.46 -2.03
N GLU A 40 -13.54 -0.34 -2.72
CA GLU A 40 -14.14 -1.46 -3.44
C GLU A 40 -13.35 -1.87 -4.69
N ASN A 41 -12.75 -0.91 -5.38
CA ASN A 41 -12.17 -1.14 -6.70
C ASN A 41 -10.76 -0.58 -6.89
N SER A 42 -10.09 -0.22 -5.82
CA SER A 42 -8.74 0.33 -5.88
C SER A 42 -7.66 -0.74 -6.09
N VAL A 43 -6.53 -0.26 -6.61
CA VAL A 43 -5.23 -0.93 -6.59
C VAL A 43 -4.29 0.00 -5.82
N ILE A 44 -3.48 -0.58 -4.93
CA ILE A 44 -2.45 0.15 -4.19
C ILE A 44 -1.13 0.07 -4.97
N TYR A 45 -0.39 1.17 -4.97
CA TYR A 45 0.99 1.20 -5.45
C TYR A 45 1.90 1.59 -4.30
N GLU A 46 2.84 0.72 -3.96
CA GLU A 46 3.87 0.96 -2.97
C GLU A 46 5.12 1.55 -3.63
N VAL A 47 5.57 2.71 -3.16
CA VAL A 47 6.76 3.36 -3.70
C VAL A 47 7.82 3.67 -2.64
N ASN A 48 9.06 3.29 -2.94
CA ASN A 48 10.25 3.70 -2.22
C ASN A 48 10.92 4.86 -2.98
N ILE A 49 10.83 6.07 -2.47
CA ILE A 49 11.37 7.27 -3.13
C ILE A 49 12.87 7.15 -3.39
N ARG A 50 13.65 6.64 -2.43
CA ARG A 50 15.11 6.44 -2.57
C ARG A 50 15.46 5.55 -3.76
N GLN A 51 14.64 4.55 -4.04
CA GLN A 51 14.94 3.48 -4.99
C GLN A 51 14.13 3.56 -6.29
N TYR A 52 13.21 4.54 -6.42
CA TYR A 52 12.36 4.65 -7.58
C TYR A 52 13.10 5.14 -8.83
N SER A 53 14.10 5.98 -8.66
CA SER A 53 14.89 6.57 -9.76
C SER A 53 16.36 6.74 -9.36
N PRO A 54 17.26 6.97 -10.32
CA PRO A 54 18.66 7.30 -10.01
C PRO A 54 18.78 8.53 -9.11
N GLU A 55 17.91 9.51 -9.25
CA GLU A 55 17.88 10.72 -8.41
C GLU A 55 17.39 10.38 -6.98
N GLY A 56 16.41 9.48 -6.85
CA GLY A 56 15.81 9.09 -5.58
C GLY A 56 15.09 10.24 -4.89
N THR A 57 14.33 11.06 -5.64
CA THR A 57 13.69 12.28 -5.13
C THR A 57 12.19 12.33 -5.40
N PHE A 58 11.46 13.11 -4.61
CA PHE A 58 10.04 13.39 -4.84
C PHE A 58 9.78 13.91 -6.27
N ASN A 59 10.59 14.86 -6.73
CA ASN A 59 10.44 15.45 -8.05
C ASN A 59 10.65 14.47 -9.20
N ALA A 60 11.54 13.49 -9.03
CA ALA A 60 11.74 12.44 -10.03
C ALA A 60 10.54 11.49 -10.10
N PHE A 61 9.98 11.12 -8.93
CA PHE A 61 8.78 10.27 -8.86
C PHE A 61 7.52 11.01 -9.35
N THR A 62 7.35 12.27 -8.98
CA THR A 62 6.17 13.07 -9.34
C THR A 62 5.89 13.09 -10.84
N LYS A 63 6.92 13.06 -11.68
CA LYS A 63 6.80 13.03 -13.15
C LYS A 63 6.07 11.79 -13.66
N ASP A 64 6.16 10.68 -12.92
CA ASP A 64 5.60 9.39 -13.32
C ASP A 64 4.22 9.11 -12.73
N ILE A 65 3.75 9.91 -11.76
CA ILE A 65 2.42 9.73 -11.14
C ILE A 65 1.28 9.66 -12.18
N PRO A 66 1.23 10.52 -13.23
CA PRO A 66 0.13 10.44 -14.19
C PRO A 66 0.01 9.09 -14.91
N GLN A 67 1.12 8.38 -15.14
CA GLN A 67 1.09 7.07 -15.80
C GLN A 67 0.61 5.94 -14.87
N LEU A 68 0.72 6.09 -13.54
CA LEU A 68 0.24 5.08 -12.59
C LEU A 68 -1.28 4.88 -12.69
N LYS A 69 -2.00 5.90 -13.14
CA LYS A 69 -3.44 5.80 -13.42
C LYS A 69 -3.76 4.72 -14.46
N GLU A 70 -2.88 4.49 -15.43
CA GLU A 70 -3.04 3.42 -16.44
C GLU A 70 -3.08 2.03 -15.79
N LEU A 71 -2.34 1.84 -14.69
CA LEU A 71 -2.30 0.60 -13.91
C LEU A 71 -3.51 0.41 -12.98
N GLY A 72 -4.48 1.34 -13.02
CA GLY A 72 -5.64 1.32 -12.12
C GLY A 72 -5.35 1.76 -10.70
N ILE A 73 -4.19 2.38 -10.46
CA ILE A 73 -3.80 2.85 -9.13
C ILE A 73 -4.71 3.99 -8.68
N LYS A 74 -5.21 3.86 -7.45
CA LYS A 74 -6.01 4.89 -6.78
C LYS A 74 -5.49 5.23 -5.39
N ILE A 75 -4.61 4.41 -4.83
CA ILE A 75 -3.96 4.66 -3.54
C ILE A 75 -2.45 4.51 -3.76
N LEU A 76 -1.73 5.57 -3.44
CA LEU A 76 -0.28 5.60 -3.44
C LEU A 76 0.20 5.46 -1.99
N TRP A 77 0.82 4.33 -1.65
CA TRP A 77 1.52 4.14 -0.39
C TRP A 77 2.98 4.54 -0.58
N VAL A 78 3.36 5.64 0.05
CA VAL A 78 4.73 6.15 0.06
C VAL A 78 5.45 5.59 1.28
N MET A 79 6.49 4.79 1.08
CA MET A 79 7.36 4.27 2.15
C MET A 79 7.94 5.43 2.99
N PRO A 80 8.52 5.17 4.19
CA PRO A 80 8.88 6.25 5.11
C PRO A 80 9.76 7.31 4.45
N ILE A 81 9.33 8.56 4.58
CA ILE A 81 9.98 9.74 3.98
C ILE A 81 10.74 10.60 4.98
N PHE A 82 10.82 10.14 6.22
CA PHE A 82 11.40 10.88 7.34
C PHE A 82 12.93 10.86 7.30
N PRO A 83 13.62 11.84 7.95
CA PRO A 83 15.05 11.76 8.16
C PRO A 83 15.42 10.47 8.90
N ILE A 84 16.50 9.85 8.47
CA ILE A 84 16.99 8.57 9.00
C ILE A 84 18.06 8.80 10.05
N SER A 85 18.00 8.04 11.14
CA SER A 85 19.00 8.06 12.21
C SER A 85 20.43 7.81 11.69
N GLU A 86 21.36 8.60 12.16
CA GLU A 86 22.78 8.40 11.93
C GLU A 86 23.44 7.53 13.02
N THR A 87 22.84 7.55 14.22
CA THR A 87 23.28 6.74 15.36
C THR A 87 22.89 5.30 15.16
N LYS A 88 23.87 4.38 15.24
CA LYS A 88 23.69 2.95 14.96
C LYS A 88 23.08 2.67 13.58
N ARG A 89 23.42 3.48 12.58
CA ARG A 89 22.96 3.34 11.20
C ARG A 89 23.42 1.99 10.63
N LYS A 90 22.47 1.15 10.20
CA LYS A 90 22.78 -0.16 9.60
C LYS A 90 23.32 -0.04 8.19
N ALA A 91 24.25 -0.93 7.86
CA ALA A 91 24.78 -1.19 6.53
C ALA A 91 24.25 -2.51 5.94
N THR A 92 23.95 -3.49 6.79
CA THR A 92 23.45 -4.82 6.37
C THR A 92 22.32 -5.28 7.28
N GLY A 93 21.48 -6.19 6.77
CA GLY A 93 20.42 -6.84 7.53
C GLY A 93 20.78 -8.25 7.99
N GLY A 94 19.79 -8.92 8.61
CA GLY A 94 19.91 -10.29 9.11
C GLY A 94 20.65 -10.42 10.45
N ASP A 95 20.86 -11.67 10.88
CA ASP A 95 21.42 -11.99 12.21
C ASP A 95 22.83 -11.46 12.45
N ASN A 96 23.62 -11.31 11.39
CA ASN A 96 24.99 -10.77 11.44
C ASN A 96 25.03 -9.34 10.87
N SER A 97 23.98 -8.55 11.11
CA SER A 97 23.91 -7.17 10.62
C SER A 97 25.04 -6.31 11.15
N LYS A 98 25.57 -5.45 10.28
CA LYS A 98 26.65 -4.50 10.62
C LYS A 98 26.13 -3.07 10.57
N PHE A 99 26.74 -2.22 11.39
CA PHE A 99 26.55 -0.78 11.29
C PHE A 99 27.44 -0.17 10.22
N ALA A 100 27.02 0.96 9.66
CA ALA A 100 27.84 1.71 8.70
C ALA A 100 29.22 2.08 9.27
N SER A 101 29.32 2.36 10.57
CA SER A 101 30.58 2.66 11.27
C SER A 101 31.55 1.47 11.33
N GLU A 102 31.08 0.24 11.12
CA GLU A 102 31.89 -0.98 11.12
C GLU A 102 32.41 -1.33 9.72
N MET A 103 31.93 -0.60 8.70
CA MET A 103 32.34 -0.79 7.31
C MET A 103 33.65 -0.02 7.01
N PRO A 104 34.41 -0.37 5.95
CA PRO A 104 35.56 0.41 5.51
C PRO A 104 35.20 1.88 5.38
N LYS A 105 36.07 2.77 5.86
CA LYS A 105 35.80 4.22 5.96
C LYS A 105 35.38 4.84 4.63
N GLU A 106 35.98 4.41 3.53
CA GLU A 106 35.65 4.84 2.17
C GLU A 106 34.28 4.37 1.67
N GLU A 107 33.71 3.36 2.32
CA GLU A 107 32.40 2.81 1.96
C GLU A 107 31.26 3.33 2.84
N GLN A 108 31.55 3.90 4.00
CA GLN A 108 30.52 4.25 5.00
C GLN A 108 29.44 5.19 4.46
N SER A 109 29.81 6.12 3.58
CA SER A 109 28.88 7.12 3.02
C SER A 109 27.83 6.54 2.07
N LYS A 110 28.02 5.33 1.54
CA LYS A 110 27.03 4.68 0.68
C LYS A 110 25.87 4.04 1.46
N TYR A 111 26.08 3.79 2.77
CA TYR A 111 25.07 3.17 3.62
C TYR A 111 24.18 4.25 4.25
N LEU A 112 22.97 4.35 3.74
CA LEU A 112 22.00 5.39 4.09
C LEU A 112 21.07 4.97 5.25
N GLY A 113 21.17 3.73 5.71
CA GLY A 113 20.39 3.19 6.81
C GLY A 113 18.97 2.79 6.45
N SER A 114 18.24 2.30 7.45
CA SER A 114 16.85 1.87 7.34
C SER A 114 15.91 3.08 7.30
N TYR A 115 14.94 3.07 6.39
CA TYR A 115 13.84 4.05 6.35
C TYR A 115 13.02 4.06 7.63
N TYR A 116 13.01 2.94 8.34
CA TYR A 116 12.25 2.71 9.57
C TYR A 116 13.00 3.21 10.81
N ALA A 117 14.26 3.63 10.71
CA ALA A 117 15.01 4.28 11.79
C ALA A 117 14.77 5.80 11.78
N VAL A 118 13.55 6.22 12.05
CA VAL A 118 13.09 7.62 11.96
C VAL A 118 13.72 8.48 13.04
N SER A 119 14.30 9.65 12.65
CA SER A 119 14.89 10.62 13.58
C SER A 119 14.00 11.84 13.87
N ASP A 120 13.01 12.13 13.02
CA ASP A 120 12.03 13.21 13.22
C ASP A 120 10.76 12.95 12.39
N PHE A 121 9.63 12.76 13.05
CA PHE A 121 8.35 12.47 12.38
C PHE A 121 7.72 13.67 11.65
N LYS A 122 8.23 14.88 11.81
CA LYS A 122 7.64 16.11 11.22
C LYS A 122 8.44 16.64 10.05
N LYS A 123 9.54 16.01 9.68
CA LYS A 123 10.39 16.44 8.59
C LYS A 123 10.44 15.41 7.47
N VAL A 124 10.67 15.88 6.26
CA VAL A 124 11.05 15.02 5.14
C VAL A 124 12.56 14.78 5.15
N ASN A 125 12.97 13.61 4.69
CA ASN A 125 14.37 13.31 4.46
C ASN A 125 14.95 14.24 3.39
N PRO A 126 15.99 15.03 3.70
CA PRO A 126 16.57 15.97 2.73
C PRO A 126 17.14 15.30 1.48
N GLU A 127 17.45 13.99 1.53
CA GLU A 127 17.85 13.22 0.35
C GLU A 127 16.71 13.13 -0.71
N PHE A 128 15.45 13.24 -0.30
CA PHE A 128 14.29 13.12 -1.18
C PHE A 128 13.82 14.46 -1.75
N GLY A 129 14.29 15.57 -1.18
CA GLY A 129 13.92 16.93 -1.54
C GLY A 129 13.37 17.72 -0.36
N THR A 130 12.57 18.73 -0.66
CA THR A 130 11.95 19.65 0.33
C THR A 130 10.51 19.25 0.65
N ILE A 131 9.95 19.88 1.69
CA ILE A 131 8.51 19.72 2.00
C ILE A 131 7.62 20.24 0.85
N GLU A 132 8.07 21.26 0.13
CA GLU A 132 7.37 21.80 -1.05
C GLU A 132 7.36 20.78 -2.20
N ASP A 133 8.45 20.03 -2.39
CA ASP A 133 8.51 18.93 -3.37
C ASP A 133 7.53 17.81 -3.00
N PHE A 134 7.43 17.48 -1.72
CA PHE A 134 6.44 16.52 -1.21
C PHE A 134 5.01 17.02 -1.44
N ARG A 135 4.71 18.28 -1.09
CA ARG A 135 3.40 18.90 -1.35
C ARG A 135 3.03 18.86 -2.82
N ASN A 136 4.00 19.13 -3.70
CA ASN A 136 3.79 19.05 -5.15
C ASN A 136 3.50 17.61 -5.59
N MET A 137 4.15 16.62 -5.01
CA MET A 137 3.88 15.20 -5.25
C MET A 137 2.45 14.83 -4.85
N VAL A 138 2.02 15.20 -3.62
CA VAL A 138 0.65 14.96 -3.13
C VAL A 138 -0.38 15.65 -4.03
N LYS A 139 -0.15 16.91 -4.38
CA LYS A 139 -1.02 17.66 -5.30
C LYS A 139 -1.14 16.97 -6.65
N THR A 140 -0.03 16.54 -7.23
CA THR A 140 -0.01 15.84 -8.53
C THR A 140 -0.77 14.51 -8.45
N ALA A 141 -0.63 13.76 -7.36
CA ALA A 141 -1.40 12.53 -7.13
C ALA A 141 -2.91 12.85 -7.09
N HIS A 142 -3.31 13.85 -6.32
CA HIS A 142 -4.71 14.29 -6.22
C HIS A 142 -5.29 14.74 -7.56
N GLU A 143 -4.55 15.50 -8.34
CA GLU A 143 -4.96 15.94 -9.69
C GLU A 143 -5.17 14.76 -10.65
N ASN A 144 -4.54 13.63 -10.38
CA ASN A 144 -4.71 12.38 -11.13
C ASN A 144 -5.74 11.41 -10.51
N GLY A 145 -6.43 11.82 -9.43
CA GLY A 145 -7.43 11.00 -8.75
C GLY A 145 -6.83 9.88 -7.90
N ILE A 146 -5.58 10.07 -7.43
CA ILE A 146 -4.83 9.12 -6.61
C ILE A 146 -4.70 9.68 -5.20
N TYR A 147 -5.14 8.93 -4.19
CA TYR A 147 -4.97 9.23 -2.77
C TYR A 147 -3.57 8.88 -2.31
N VAL A 148 -3.03 9.63 -1.36
CA VAL A 148 -1.67 9.41 -0.84
C VAL A 148 -1.74 8.99 0.62
N ILE A 149 -1.24 7.80 0.94
CA ILE A 149 -1.02 7.36 2.30
C ILE A 149 0.48 7.28 2.59
N LEU A 150 0.84 7.65 3.81
CA LEU A 150 2.23 7.69 4.25
C LEU A 150 2.53 6.50 5.15
N ASP A 151 3.67 5.86 4.93
CA ASP A 151 4.17 4.83 5.84
C ASP A 151 4.53 5.45 7.18
N TRP A 152 3.91 4.96 8.24
CA TRP A 152 4.06 5.46 9.60
C TRP A 152 4.71 4.41 10.48
N VAL A 153 5.75 4.80 11.21
CA VAL A 153 6.55 3.89 12.03
C VAL A 153 6.24 4.10 13.53
N PRO A 154 5.15 3.52 14.06
CA PRO A 154 4.71 3.84 15.41
C PRO A 154 5.40 3.04 16.51
N ASN A 155 6.03 1.89 16.18
CA ASN A 155 6.57 0.96 17.18
C ASN A 155 7.89 1.42 17.80
N HIS A 156 8.69 2.20 17.06
CA HIS A 156 10.06 2.56 17.44
C HIS A 156 10.53 3.83 16.74
N THR A 157 11.69 4.35 17.15
CA THR A 157 12.37 5.45 16.46
C THR A 157 13.85 5.12 16.27
N GLY A 158 14.55 5.90 15.45
CA GLY A 158 16.03 5.90 15.45
C GLY A 158 16.62 6.38 16.77
N TRP A 159 17.88 6.02 17.04
CA TRP A 159 18.57 6.32 18.30
C TRP A 159 18.93 7.79 18.49
N ASP A 160 18.81 8.62 17.49
CA ASP A 160 19.01 10.08 17.57
C ASP A 160 17.70 10.87 17.37
N HIS A 161 16.54 10.20 17.44
CA HIS A 161 15.26 10.90 17.46
C HIS A 161 15.22 11.93 18.59
N ILE A 162 14.59 13.08 18.30
CA ILE A 162 14.55 14.21 19.26
C ILE A 162 14.00 13.80 20.64
N TRP A 163 13.06 12.86 20.68
CA TRP A 163 12.48 12.37 21.92
C TRP A 163 13.47 11.60 22.81
N ILE A 164 14.52 10.99 22.26
CA ILE A 164 15.55 10.29 23.06
C ILE A 164 16.13 11.22 24.13
N LYS A 165 16.33 12.50 23.79
CA LYS A 165 16.90 13.50 24.70
C LYS A 165 15.84 14.29 25.45
N GLN A 166 14.70 14.60 24.83
CA GLN A 166 13.67 15.46 25.38
C GLN A 166 12.68 14.70 26.26
N HIS A 167 12.42 13.45 25.94
CA HIS A 167 11.39 12.60 26.55
C HIS A 167 11.86 11.14 26.64
N PRO A 168 12.97 10.84 27.36
CA PRO A 168 13.46 9.47 27.52
C PRO A 168 12.41 8.53 28.14
N GLU A 169 11.44 9.07 28.88
CA GLU A 169 10.30 8.36 29.43
C GLU A 169 9.28 7.85 28.37
N TYR A 170 9.42 8.27 27.10
CA TYR A 170 8.62 7.73 25.99
C TYR A 170 9.11 6.37 25.50
N TYR A 171 10.28 5.93 25.98
CA TYR A 171 10.92 4.70 25.54
C TYR A 171 10.85 3.60 26.58
N THR A 172 10.82 2.37 26.10
CA THR A 172 10.97 1.18 26.95
C THR A 172 12.39 1.14 27.52
N GLN A 173 12.50 0.99 28.83
CA GLN A 173 13.77 0.96 29.55
C GLN A 173 13.94 -0.36 30.28
N ASN A 174 15.18 -0.82 30.39
CA ASN A 174 15.54 -1.97 31.21
C ASN A 174 15.59 -1.61 32.72
N GLU A 175 15.87 -2.58 33.57
CA GLU A 175 15.97 -2.40 35.04
C GLU A 175 17.03 -1.37 35.48
N LYS A 176 17.97 -1.04 34.60
CA LYS A 176 19.02 -0.03 34.83
C LYS A 176 18.62 1.37 34.35
N GLY A 177 17.41 1.52 33.76
CA GLY A 177 16.97 2.78 33.17
C GLY A 177 17.57 3.06 31.78
N GLU A 178 18.16 2.08 31.11
CA GLU A 178 18.71 2.23 29.76
C GLU A 178 17.61 1.95 28.73
N ILE A 179 17.48 2.81 27.73
CA ILE A 179 16.56 2.62 26.60
C ILE A 179 17.00 1.38 25.81
N ILE A 180 16.04 0.53 25.42
CA ILE A 180 16.30 -0.73 24.71
C ILE A 180 15.76 -0.73 23.27
N ALA A 181 16.30 -1.61 22.44
CA ALA A 181 15.73 -1.93 21.14
C ALA A 181 14.47 -2.80 21.29
N PRO A 182 13.57 -2.83 20.28
CA PRO A 182 12.36 -3.67 20.32
C PRO A 182 12.67 -5.14 20.55
N ILE A 183 11.85 -5.75 21.41
CA ILE A 183 11.89 -7.18 21.70
C ILE A 183 10.58 -7.85 21.26
N ASN A 184 10.66 -9.12 20.90
CA ASN A 184 9.48 -9.92 20.60
C ASN A 184 8.69 -10.16 21.90
N PRO A 185 7.44 -9.68 22.00
CA PRO A 185 6.65 -9.80 23.23
C PRO A 185 6.29 -11.26 23.57
N GLU A 186 6.29 -12.17 22.59
CA GLU A 186 5.95 -13.57 22.81
C GLU A 186 7.06 -14.37 23.50
N ASN A 187 8.32 -14.02 23.29
CA ASN A 187 9.46 -14.81 23.77
C ASN A 187 10.56 -13.99 24.46
N GLY A 188 10.42 -12.65 24.52
CA GLY A 188 11.38 -11.73 25.13
C GLY A 188 12.73 -11.60 24.42
N LYS A 189 12.87 -12.16 23.20
CA LYS A 189 14.11 -12.08 22.43
C LYS A 189 14.11 -10.82 21.54
N SER A 190 15.32 -10.31 21.25
CA SER A 190 15.47 -9.22 20.29
C SER A 190 14.97 -9.65 18.91
N TRP A 191 14.27 -8.73 18.23
CA TRP A 191 13.96 -8.84 16.80
C TRP A 191 15.18 -8.67 15.88
N GLY A 192 16.36 -8.33 16.44
CA GLY A 192 17.52 -7.95 15.66
C GLY A 192 17.49 -6.50 15.11
N TRP A 193 16.47 -5.72 15.47
CA TRP A 193 16.32 -4.30 15.06
C TRP A 193 17.16 -3.39 15.98
N THR A 194 18.47 -3.54 15.90
CA THR A 194 19.42 -2.88 16.81
C THR A 194 19.65 -1.40 16.49
N ASP A 195 19.20 -0.94 15.34
CA ASP A 195 19.28 0.43 14.84
C ASP A 195 18.13 1.33 15.31
N VAL A 196 17.18 0.79 16.07
CA VAL A 196 16.01 1.52 16.57
C VAL A 196 15.78 1.31 18.06
N ALA A 197 15.07 2.26 18.68
CA ALA A 197 14.72 2.32 20.10
C ALA A 197 13.22 2.10 20.29
N ASP A 198 12.82 1.22 21.19
CA ASP A 198 11.45 0.80 21.43
C ASP A 198 10.63 1.89 22.16
N LEU A 199 9.39 2.10 21.71
CA LEU A 199 8.47 3.09 22.29
C LEU A 199 7.52 2.47 23.32
N ASN A 200 7.39 3.13 24.45
CA ASN A 200 6.56 2.69 25.58
C ASN A 200 5.16 3.34 25.54
N TYR A 201 4.19 2.65 25.00
CA TYR A 201 2.80 3.12 24.91
C TYR A 201 2.02 3.16 26.23
N ASP A 202 2.57 2.72 27.35
CA ASP A 202 1.99 3.00 28.68
C ASP A 202 2.11 4.48 29.04
N ASN A 203 3.05 5.19 28.40
CA ASN A 203 3.23 6.63 28.59
C ASN A 203 2.19 7.42 27.80
N LYS A 204 1.31 8.13 28.50
CA LYS A 204 0.25 8.96 27.90
C LYS A 204 0.79 10.16 27.11
N GLY A 205 1.96 10.68 27.49
CA GLY A 205 2.65 11.75 26.77
C GLY A 205 3.08 11.29 25.39
N LEU A 206 3.66 10.09 25.28
CA LEU A 206 3.98 9.47 23.98
C LEU A 206 2.73 9.35 23.12
N ARG A 207 1.62 8.79 23.65
CA ARG A 207 0.38 8.62 22.87
C ARG A 207 -0.12 9.96 22.30
N ALA A 208 -0.05 11.03 23.10
CA ALA A 208 -0.44 12.36 22.68
C ALA A 208 0.51 12.92 21.60
N ALA A 209 1.83 12.79 21.78
CA ALA A 209 2.83 13.24 20.83
C ALA A 209 2.71 12.50 19.50
N MET A 210 2.63 11.17 19.51
CA MET A 210 2.46 10.33 18.32
C MET A 210 1.20 10.70 17.53
N THR A 211 0.06 10.84 18.22
CA THR A 211 -1.20 11.28 17.59
C THR A 211 -1.07 12.69 17.01
N GLY A 212 -0.37 13.59 17.69
CA GLY A 212 -0.11 14.96 17.26
C GLY A 212 0.73 15.03 15.98
N ASP A 213 1.73 14.15 15.87
CA ASP A 213 2.59 14.06 14.70
C ASP A 213 1.84 13.48 13.49
N MET A 214 0.98 12.48 13.70
CA MET A 214 0.08 11.99 12.64
C MET A 214 -0.89 13.09 12.17
N LEU A 215 -1.48 13.85 13.11
CA LEU A 215 -2.37 14.97 12.79
C LEU A 215 -1.68 16.07 11.99
N HIS A 216 -0.38 16.30 12.20
CA HIS A 216 0.40 17.26 11.43
C HIS A 216 0.33 16.95 9.92
N TRP A 217 0.57 15.70 9.52
CA TRP A 217 0.59 15.29 8.11
C TRP A 217 -0.79 15.38 7.45
N ILE A 218 -1.85 15.06 8.18
CA ILE A 218 -3.23 15.18 7.65
C ILE A 218 -3.60 16.66 7.48
N LYS A 219 -3.29 17.51 8.47
CA LYS A 219 -3.74 18.90 8.47
C LYS A 219 -2.91 19.81 7.57
N ASN A 220 -1.59 19.63 7.57
CA ASN A 220 -0.68 20.56 6.94
C ASN A 220 -0.21 20.09 5.56
N GLU A 221 -0.12 18.77 5.38
CA GLU A 221 0.42 18.18 4.15
C GLU A 221 -0.64 17.47 3.31
N ASN A 222 -1.89 17.48 3.78
CA ASN A 222 -3.08 17.01 3.06
C ASN A 222 -3.01 15.54 2.58
N ILE A 223 -2.28 14.68 3.26
CA ILE A 223 -2.28 13.24 2.96
C ILE A 223 -3.63 12.60 3.28
N ASP A 224 -3.89 11.41 2.75
CA ASP A 224 -5.19 10.75 2.82
C ASP A 224 -5.20 9.55 3.79
N GLY A 225 -4.14 9.35 4.54
CA GLY A 225 -4.06 8.29 5.53
C GLY A 225 -2.67 7.75 5.75
N PHE A 226 -2.62 6.54 6.33
CA PHE A 226 -1.38 5.90 6.72
C PHE A 226 -1.38 4.40 6.45
N ARG A 227 -0.21 3.86 6.11
CA ARG A 227 0.15 2.47 6.37
C ARG A 227 0.94 2.47 7.67
N CYS A 228 0.49 1.71 8.66
CA CYS A 228 1.17 1.66 9.95
C CYS A 228 2.03 0.41 10.05
N ASP A 229 3.34 0.63 10.17
CA ASP A 229 4.37 -0.38 10.33
C ASP A 229 4.17 -1.16 11.63
N VAL A 230 4.30 -2.50 11.58
CA VAL A 230 4.10 -3.44 12.72
C VAL A 230 2.94 -3.04 13.65
N ALA A 231 1.80 -2.69 13.06
CA ALA A 231 0.66 -2.10 13.77
C ALA A 231 0.12 -2.99 14.91
N SER A 232 0.34 -4.32 14.83
CA SER A 232 -0.05 -5.28 15.87
C SER A 232 0.85 -5.25 17.11
N ASN A 233 2.06 -4.69 17.03
CA ASN A 233 2.93 -4.52 18.20
C ASN A 233 2.56 -3.27 19.01
N VAL A 234 1.81 -2.35 18.42
CA VAL A 234 1.29 -1.17 19.11
C VAL A 234 -0.06 -1.51 19.74
N PRO A 235 -0.30 -1.15 21.02
CA PRO A 235 -1.53 -1.51 21.72
C PRO A 235 -2.80 -1.06 20.98
N THR A 236 -3.78 -1.95 20.88
CA THR A 236 -5.05 -1.66 20.18
C THR A 236 -5.79 -0.45 20.78
N ASP A 237 -5.71 -0.24 22.09
CA ASP A 237 -6.33 0.90 22.77
C ASP A 237 -5.70 2.25 22.34
N PHE A 238 -4.41 2.29 21.99
CA PHE A 238 -3.82 3.48 21.36
C PHE A 238 -4.50 3.78 20.01
N TRP A 239 -4.72 2.78 19.18
CA TRP A 239 -5.41 2.95 17.89
C TRP A 239 -6.86 3.42 18.10
N GLN A 240 -7.55 2.91 19.14
CA GLN A 240 -8.89 3.35 19.55
C GLN A 240 -8.92 4.81 19.98
N GLU A 241 -7.83 5.32 20.56
CA GLU A 241 -7.70 6.73 20.93
C GLU A 241 -7.30 7.62 19.74
N ALA A 242 -6.37 7.18 18.90
CA ALA A 242 -5.74 8.00 17.88
C ALA A 242 -6.63 8.10 16.61
N ILE A 243 -7.04 6.98 16.01
CA ILE A 243 -7.72 6.96 14.72
C ILE A 243 -9.00 7.79 14.70
N PRO A 244 -9.89 7.76 15.73
CA PRO A 244 -11.06 8.63 15.74
C PRO A 244 -10.71 10.13 15.77
N LYS A 245 -9.58 10.53 16.35
CA LYS A 245 -9.10 11.92 16.32
C LYS A 245 -8.63 12.33 14.93
N LEU A 246 -7.94 11.42 14.24
CA LEU A 246 -7.50 11.62 12.86
C LEU A 246 -8.72 11.77 11.92
N ARG A 247 -9.68 10.85 12.00
CA ARG A 247 -10.90 10.83 11.17
C ARG A 247 -11.83 12.02 11.41
N LYS A 248 -11.75 12.68 12.57
CA LYS A 248 -12.46 13.96 12.83
C LYS A 248 -11.96 15.11 11.96
N VAL A 249 -10.72 15.06 11.51
CA VAL A 249 -10.12 16.11 10.67
C VAL A 249 -10.47 15.88 9.19
N LYS A 250 -10.33 14.64 8.74
CA LYS A 250 -10.52 14.23 7.34
C LYS A 250 -10.88 12.74 7.34
N ASN A 251 -11.75 12.30 6.44
CA ASN A 251 -11.91 10.89 6.18
C ASN A 251 -10.61 10.36 5.54
N ILE A 252 -10.01 9.33 6.16
CA ILE A 252 -8.68 8.81 5.81
C ILE A 252 -8.74 7.30 5.65
N PHE A 253 -7.82 6.77 4.86
CA PHE A 253 -7.59 5.34 4.69
C PHE A 253 -6.47 4.85 5.61
N MET A 254 -6.72 3.79 6.36
CA MET A 254 -5.79 3.23 7.33
C MET A 254 -5.47 1.77 6.97
N LEU A 255 -4.22 1.51 6.62
CA LEU A 255 -3.67 0.17 6.36
C LEU A 255 -2.80 -0.28 7.52
N ALA A 256 -3.15 -1.41 8.16
CA ALA A 256 -2.33 -2.03 9.19
C ALA A 256 -1.39 -3.08 8.60
N GLU A 257 -0.09 -2.98 8.87
CA GLU A 257 0.77 -4.16 8.76
C GLU A 257 0.48 -5.09 9.94
N ALA A 258 -0.50 -5.93 9.74
CA ALA A 258 -1.05 -6.84 10.71
C ALA A 258 -1.98 -7.85 10.01
N TRP A 259 -2.39 -8.88 10.74
CA TRP A 259 -3.38 -9.88 10.29
C TRP A 259 -4.42 -10.19 11.37
N GLN A 260 -4.49 -9.37 12.40
CA GLN A 260 -5.42 -9.53 13.52
C GLN A 260 -6.74 -8.84 13.17
N PRO A 261 -7.88 -9.56 13.18
CA PRO A 261 -9.18 -8.99 12.82
C PRO A 261 -9.66 -7.90 13.79
N GLU A 262 -9.13 -7.88 15.02
CA GLU A 262 -9.45 -6.85 16.02
C GLU A 262 -9.12 -5.44 15.55
N LEU A 263 -8.08 -5.29 14.72
CA LEU A 263 -7.67 -4.00 14.16
C LEU A 263 -8.62 -3.49 13.07
N LEU A 264 -9.43 -4.36 12.45
CA LEU A 264 -10.44 -3.99 11.46
C LEU A 264 -11.80 -3.63 12.09
N LYS A 265 -12.00 -3.97 13.38
CA LYS A 265 -13.25 -3.69 14.09
C LYS A 265 -13.36 -2.23 14.52
N SER A 266 -14.61 -1.81 14.76
CA SER A 266 -14.91 -0.47 15.31
C SER A 266 -14.37 0.69 14.47
N ASN A 267 -14.24 0.49 13.16
CA ASN A 267 -13.76 1.50 12.22
C ASN A 267 -12.34 2.01 12.56
N LEU A 268 -11.46 1.11 13.03
CA LEU A 268 -10.05 1.42 13.26
C LEU A 268 -9.30 1.45 11.92
N PHE A 269 -8.76 0.31 11.49
CA PHE A 269 -8.14 0.21 10.18
C PHE A 269 -9.18 -0.22 9.12
N ASP A 270 -8.94 0.21 7.89
CA ASP A 270 -9.79 -0.16 6.75
C ASP A 270 -9.30 -1.45 6.11
N MET A 271 -8.00 -1.74 6.23
CA MET A 271 -7.36 -2.89 5.61
C MET A 271 -6.19 -3.42 6.45
N CYS A 272 -5.97 -4.73 6.37
CA CYS A 272 -4.75 -5.38 6.86
C CYS A 272 -4.15 -6.32 5.78
N TYR A 273 -2.99 -6.92 6.08
CA TYR A 273 -2.25 -7.75 5.13
C TYR A 273 -2.83 -9.16 4.98
N GLY A 274 -2.87 -9.64 3.76
CA GLY A 274 -3.20 -11.02 3.39
C GLY A 274 -1.97 -11.94 3.40
N TRP A 275 -1.16 -11.92 4.46
CA TRP A 275 0.10 -12.66 4.56
C TRP A 275 -0.03 -14.14 4.25
N GLU A 276 -1.05 -14.83 4.79
CA GLU A 276 -1.20 -16.27 4.58
C GLU A 276 -1.47 -16.61 3.12
N ALA A 277 -2.26 -15.81 2.41
CA ALA A 277 -2.49 -15.98 0.97
C ALA A 277 -1.17 -15.84 0.19
N HIS A 278 -0.37 -14.84 0.52
CA HIS A 278 0.97 -14.63 -0.06
C HIS A 278 1.89 -15.83 0.18
N HIS A 279 1.97 -16.32 1.43
CA HIS A 279 2.79 -17.48 1.77
C HIS A 279 2.34 -18.75 1.05
N ILE A 280 1.02 -18.98 0.94
CA ILE A 280 0.48 -20.13 0.22
C ILE A 280 0.83 -20.07 -1.26
N MET A 281 0.71 -18.91 -1.91
CA MET A 281 1.11 -18.76 -3.32
C MET A 281 2.59 -19.15 -3.53
N ASN A 282 3.49 -18.66 -2.69
CA ASN A 282 4.92 -19.01 -2.75
C ASN A 282 5.15 -20.52 -2.50
N ARG A 283 4.46 -21.12 -1.51
CA ARG A 283 4.58 -22.57 -1.18
C ARG A 283 3.98 -23.45 -2.29
N ILE A 284 2.91 -23.03 -2.97
CA ILE A 284 2.38 -23.74 -4.15
C ILE A 284 3.44 -23.78 -5.26
N VAL A 285 4.10 -22.67 -5.53
CA VAL A 285 5.16 -22.61 -6.55
C VAL A 285 6.33 -23.51 -6.18
N LYS A 286 6.70 -23.60 -4.91
CA LYS A 286 7.72 -24.53 -4.42
C LYS A 286 7.26 -26.01 -4.50
N GLY A 287 5.96 -26.28 -4.48
CA GLY A 287 5.36 -27.62 -4.41
C GLY A 287 5.15 -28.12 -2.97
N GLU A 288 5.17 -27.21 -2.02
CA GLU A 288 4.97 -27.47 -0.58
C GLU A 288 3.49 -27.38 -0.18
N ASN A 289 2.69 -26.67 -0.95
CA ASN A 289 1.24 -26.53 -0.82
C ASN A 289 0.53 -26.85 -2.14
N THR A 290 -0.79 -26.99 -2.08
CA THR A 290 -1.67 -27.29 -3.20
C THR A 290 -2.84 -26.31 -3.26
N VAL A 291 -3.72 -26.43 -4.26
CA VAL A 291 -4.98 -25.67 -4.32
C VAL A 291 -5.88 -25.93 -3.12
N ALA A 292 -5.78 -27.11 -2.48
CA ALA A 292 -6.54 -27.41 -1.25
C ALA A 292 -6.16 -26.46 -0.10
N ASP A 293 -4.88 -26.09 0.00
CA ASP A 293 -4.42 -25.13 1.02
C ASP A 293 -4.92 -23.72 0.72
N TRP A 294 -4.97 -23.35 -0.55
CA TRP A 294 -5.60 -22.10 -1.01
C TRP A 294 -7.10 -22.05 -0.64
N ASP A 295 -7.84 -23.11 -0.97
CA ASP A 295 -9.27 -23.20 -0.66
C ASP A 295 -9.52 -23.19 0.86
N LYS A 296 -8.64 -23.84 1.63
CA LYS A 296 -8.66 -23.78 3.09
C LYS A 296 -8.47 -22.38 3.62
N ASN A 297 -7.49 -21.63 3.10
CA ASN A 297 -7.25 -20.24 3.50
C ASN A 297 -8.46 -19.34 3.22
N ILE A 298 -9.08 -19.44 2.03
CA ILE A 298 -10.29 -18.69 1.70
C ILE A 298 -11.43 -19.01 2.70
N LYS A 299 -11.61 -20.29 3.04
CA LYS A 299 -12.61 -20.73 4.01
C LYS A 299 -12.31 -20.25 5.44
N ASP A 300 -11.06 -20.27 5.84
CA ASP A 300 -10.64 -19.83 7.19
C ASP A 300 -10.77 -18.30 7.30
N ASN A 301 -10.38 -17.55 6.25
CA ASN A 301 -10.57 -16.10 6.20
C ASN A 301 -12.05 -15.71 6.29
N SER A 302 -12.97 -16.46 5.63
CA SER A 302 -14.41 -16.20 5.73
C SER A 302 -15.03 -16.41 7.12
N LYS A 303 -14.30 -17.07 8.03
CA LYS A 303 -14.69 -17.24 9.44
C LYS A 303 -13.98 -16.25 10.37
N LYS A 304 -12.76 -15.85 10.00
CA LYS A 304 -11.89 -14.99 10.79
C LYS A 304 -12.25 -13.51 10.61
N TYR A 305 -12.57 -13.12 9.37
CA TYR A 305 -12.87 -11.76 8.97
C TYR A 305 -14.33 -11.59 8.59
N GLU A 306 -14.87 -10.40 8.75
CA GLU A 306 -16.19 -10.04 8.26
C GLU A 306 -16.17 -9.86 6.73
N ALA A 307 -17.33 -9.94 6.09
CA ALA A 307 -17.42 -9.88 4.62
C ALA A 307 -16.93 -8.55 4.03
N ASN A 308 -16.98 -7.48 4.81
CA ASN A 308 -16.54 -6.12 4.46
C ASN A 308 -15.13 -5.78 4.94
N ASP A 309 -14.44 -6.70 5.62
CA ASP A 309 -13.03 -6.55 5.94
C ASP A 309 -12.19 -6.69 4.68
N ILE A 310 -11.14 -5.87 4.56
CA ILE A 310 -10.30 -5.86 3.39
C ILE A 310 -8.92 -6.44 3.73
N LEU A 311 -8.52 -7.45 2.95
CA LEU A 311 -7.15 -7.96 2.98
C LEU A 311 -6.38 -7.40 1.78
N MET A 312 -5.17 -6.92 2.01
CA MET A 312 -4.24 -6.56 0.94
C MET A 312 -3.65 -7.84 0.33
N ASN A 313 -3.92 -8.04 -0.96
CA ASN A 313 -3.41 -9.17 -1.71
C ASN A 313 -2.15 -8.74 -2.47
N PHE A 314 -1.05 -9.47 -2.31
CA PHE A 314 0.21 -9.11 -2.96
C PHE A 314 1.05 -10.34 -3.30
N VAL A 315 1.90 -10.19 -4.28
CA VAL A 315 2.91 -11.17 -4.69
C VAL A 315 4.32 -10.69 -4.38
N ASP A 316 4.49 -9.37 -4.25
CA ASP A 316 5.74 -8.72 -3.86
C ASP A 316 5.46 -7.46 -3.02
N ASN A 317 6.43 -7.03 -2.23
CA ASN A 317 6.51 -5.76 -1.51
C ASN A 317 7.99 -5.46 -1.20
N HIS A 318 8.26 -4.37 -0.49
CA HIS A 318 9.63 -3.98 -0.15
C HIS A 318 10.38 -5.03 0.68
N ASP A 319 9.69 -5.75 1.60
CA ASP A 319 10.30 -6.79 2.42
C ASP A 319 10.61 -8.05 1.61
N GLU A 320 9.63 -8.53 0.84
CA GLU A 320 9.82 -9.71 0.01
C GLU A 320 10.96 -9.51 -0.99
N ASN A 321 10.98 -8.38 -1.68
CA ASN A 321 12.02 -8.06 -2.64
C ASN A 321 13.40 -7.94 -1.98
N SER A 322 13.46 -7.32 -0.79
CA SER A 322 14.73 -7.08 -0.10
C SER A 322 15.32 -8.33 0.56
N TRP A 323 14.47 -9.23 1.10
CA TRP A 323 14.92 -10.30 2.00
C TRP A 323 14.67 -11.71 1.46
N ASN A 324 13.65 -11.91 0.61
CA ASN A 324 13.21 -13.22 0.15
C ASN A 324 13.50 -13.47 -1.34
N GLY A 325 14.07 -12.48 -2.03
CA GLY A 325 14.39 -12.54 -3.45
C GLY A 325 13.35 -11.91 -4.35
N THR A 326 13.69 -11.77 -5.63
CA THR A 326 12.81 -11.12 -6.61
C THR A 326 11.53 -11.93 -6.84
N MET A 327 10.45 -11.26 -7.26
CA MET A 327 9.23 -11.95 -7.66
C MET A 327 9.51 -13.03 -8.72
N LYS A 328 10.40 -12.73 -9.67
CA LYS A 328 10.85 -13.68 -10.69
C LYS A 328 11.54 -14.91 -10.11
N SER A 329 12.44 -14.72 -9.14
CA SER A 329 13.15 -15.83 -8.49
C SER A 329 12.22 -16.69 -7.63
N ARG A 330 11.21 -16.10 -6.99
CA ARG A 330 10.24 -16.79 -6.13
C ARG A 330 9.14 -17.50 -6.91
N LEU A 331 8.58 -16.84 -7.93
CA LEU A 331 7.40 -17.33 -8.65
C LEU A 331 7.72 -17.92 -10.04
N GLY A 332 8.82 -17.53 -10.67
CA GLY A 332 9.21 -18.04 -12.00
C GLY A 332 8.10 -17.93 -13.03
N ASN A 333 7.74 -19.04 -13.65
CA ASN A 333 6.67 -19.09 -14.66
C ASN A 333 5.26 -18.94 -14.08
N ALA A 334 5.09 -19.01 -12.76
CA ALA A 334 3.82 -18.83 -12.07
C ALA A 334 3.45 -17.35 -11.86
N GLU A 335 4.37 -16.40 -12.11
CA GLU A 335 4.22 -14.98 -11.82
C GLU A 335 2.88 -14.42 -12.32
N GLU A 336 2.55 -14.60 -13.59
CA GLU A 336 1.31 -14.06 -14.16
C GLU A 336 0.05 -14.68 -13.53
N ALA A 337 0.05 -15.99 -13.29
CA ALA A 337 -1.08 -16.68 -12.67
C ALA A 337 -1.31 -16.24 -11.22
N MET A 338 -0.24 -16.12 -10.43
CA MET A 338 -0.33 -15.71 -9.02
C MET A 338 -0.71 -14.23 -8.88
N THR A 339 -0.15 -13.35 -9.71
CA THR A 339 -0.56 -11.95 -9.72
C THR A 339 -2.02 -11.79 -10.17
N ALA A 340 -2.46 -12.49 -11.22
CA ALA A 340 -3.87 -12.48 -11.62
C ALA A 340 -4.78 -12.97 -10.48
N LEU A 341 -4.36 -14.02 -9.76
CA LEU A 341 -5.06 -14.54 -8.60
C LEU A 341 -5.20 -13.48 -7.50
N SER A 342 -4.15 -12.70 -7.22
CA SER A 342 -4.18 -11.63 -6.21
C SER A 342 -5.18 -10.51 -6.56
N TYR A 343 -5.34 -10.18 -7.84
CA TYR A 343 -6.32 -9.19 -8.31
C TYR A 343 -7.77 -9.66 -8.23
N LEU A 344 -8.00 -10.97 -8.43
CA LEU A 344 -9.36 -11.52 -8.50
C LEU A 344 -9.87 -12.07 -7.17
N THR A 345 -9.00 -12.37 -6.24
CA THR A 345 -9.36 -12.78 -4.87
C THR A 345 -10.04 -11.63 -4.11
N PRO A 346 -10.98 -11.91 -3.17
CA PRO A 346 -11.54 -10.88 -2.31
C PRO A 346 -10.44 -10.05 -1.62
N GLY A 347 -10.56 -8.72 -1.67
CA GLY A 347 -9.57 -7.80 -1.12
C GLY A 347 -9.10 -6.75 -2.13
N MET A 348 -7.94 -6.16 -1.86
CA MET A 348 -7.35 -5.10 -2.67
C MET A 348 -5.92 -5.49 -3.08
N PRO A 349 -5.59 -5.48 -4.38
CA PRO A 349 -4.25 -5.84 -4.84
C PRO A 349 -3.25 -4.72 -4.62
N LEU A 350 -2.00 -5.11 -4.32
CA LEU A 350 -0.82 -4.25 -4.25
C LEU A 350 0.07 -4.47 -5.48
N VAL A 351 0.65 -3.39 -5.99
CA VAL A 351 1.78 -3.38 -6.93
C VAL A 351 2.97 -2.73 -6.22
N TYR A 352 4.06 -3.45 -6.06
CA TYR A 352 5.32 -2.88 -5.59
C TYR A 352 6.05 -2.22 -6.74
N SER A 353 6.66 -1.05 -6.50
CA SER A 353 7.34 -0.25 -7.53
C SER A 353 8.49 -1.03 -8.18
N GLY A 354 8.37 -1.22 -9.51
CA GLY A 354 9.26 -2.05 -10.32
C GLY A 354 8.58 -3.29 -10.90
N ASP A 355 7.59 -3.85 -10.22
CA ASP A 355 6.84 -5.02 -10.71
C ASP A 355 6.22 -4.77 -12.08
N GLU A 356 5.69 -3.55 -12.29
CA GLU A 356 5.06 -3.14 -13.54
C GLU A 356 6.05 -3.08 -14.72
N TYR A 357 7.33 -2.99 -14.41
CA TYR A 357 8.41 -3.03 -15.40
C TYR A 357 9.08 -4.40 -15.50
N GLY A 358 8.65 -5.39 -14.68
CA GLY A 358 9.25 -6.72 -14.63
C GLY A 358 10.63 -6.72 -13.92
N LEU A 359 10.73 -5.99 -12.81
CA LEU A 359 11.94 -5.91 -12.00
C LEU A 359 12.41 -7.32 -11.59
N ASP A 360 13.60 -7.70 -12.03
CA ASP A 360 14.29 -8.94 -11.64
C ASP A 360 15.60 -8.62 -10.90
N LYS A 361 15.46 -7.83 -9.82
CA LYS A 361 16.55 -7.38 -9.00
C LYS A 361 16.06 -7.15 -7.58
N SER A 362 16.75 -7.70 -6.58
CA SER A 362 16.57 -7.29 -5.19
C SER A 362 17.18 -5.92 -4.99
N LEU A 363 16.36 -4.96 -4.54
CA LEU A 363 16.80 -3.61 -4.29
C LEU A 363 17.60 -3.52 -3.00
N LYS A 364 18.65 -2.71 -2.99
CA LYS A 364 19.56 -2.57 -1.86
C LYS A 364 18.92 -1.76 -0.73
N PHE A 365 18.42 -2.43 0.29
CA PHE A 365 17.64 -1.81 1.36
C PHE A 365 18.35 -0.63 2.06
N PHE A 366 19.64 -0.73 2.32
CA PHE A 366 20.41 0.27 3.08
C PHE A 366 21.20 1.26 2.21
N GLU A 367 21.17 1.09 0.89
CA GLU A 367 21.90 1.91 -0.06
C GLU A 367 20.93 2.59 -1.04
N LYS A 368 21.48 3.50 -1.86
CA LYS A 368 20.77 4.03 -3.02
C LYS A 368 20.71 2.96 -4.12
N ASP A 369 19.56 2.86 -4.77
CA ASP A 369 19.35 1.97 -5.91
C ASP A 369 18.35 2.60 -6.89
N SER A 370 18.00 1.91 -7.97
CA SER A 370 16.98 2.37 -8.89
C SER A 370 16.31 1.20 -9.62
N ILE A 371 15.02 1.37 -9.94
CA ILE A 371 14.26 0.44 -10.75
C ILE A 371 14.42 0.77 -12.24
N PRO A 372 14.40 -0.24 -13.14
CA PRO A 372 14.27 0.01 -14.58
C PRO A 372 12.85 0.53 -14.86
N LYS A 373 12.73 1.43 -15.85
CA LYS A 373 11.43 2.04 -16.19
C LYS A 373 11.05 1.81 -17.66
N THR A 374 11.39 0.64 -18.19
CA THR A 374 11.04 0.28 -19.56
C THR A 374 9.68 -0.41 -19.57
N LYS A 375 8.66 0.28 -20.08
CA LYS A 375 7.34 -0.32 -20.30
C LYS A 375 7.44 -1.45 -21.30
N GLY A 376 6.95 -2.63 -20.92
CA GLY A 376 6.94 -3.84 -21.72
C GLY A 376 5.70 -4.68 -21.42
N LYS A 377 5.80 -5.99 -21.70
CA LYS A 377 4.70 -6.95 -21.49
C LYS A 377 4.10 -6.87 -20.08
N GLN A 378 4.94 -6.68 -19.04
CA GLN A 378 4.48 -6.62 -17.64
C GLN A 378 3.62 -5.38 -17.37
N TRP A 379 3.99 -4.24 -17.98
CA TRP A 379 3.18 -3.02 -17.89
C TRP A 379 1.81 -3.22 -18.56
N GLU A 380 1.79 -3.62 -19.82
CA GLU A 380 0.55 -3.82 -20.60
C GLU A 380 -0.39 -4.82 -19.92
N TRP A 381 0.18 -5.85 -19.34
CA TRP A 381 -0.57 -6.90 -18.65
C TRP A 381 -1.21 -6.38 -17.36
N ARG A 382 -0.47 -5.61 -16.53
CA ARG A 382 -1.00 -4.99 -15.32
C ARG A 382 -2.02 -3.89 -15.62
N VAL A 383 -1.85 -3.14 -16.70
CA VAL A 383 -2.87 -2.18 -17.19
C VAL A 383 -4.22 -2.89 -17.39
N LYS A 384 -4.23 -4.07 -18.01
CA LYS A 384 -5.47 -4.85 -18.18
C LYS A 384 -6.05 -5.27 -16.83
N LEU A 385 -5.25 -5.79 -15.92
CA LEU A 385 -5.72 -6.20 -14.58
C LEU A 385 -6.26 -5.02 -13.77
N GLY A 386 -5.55 -3.91 -13.76
CA GLY A 386 -5.97 -2.69 -13.07
C GLY A 386 -7.28 -2.15 -13.60
N LYS A 387 -7.42 -2.09 -14.94
CA LYS A 387 -8.69 -1.71 -15.59
C LYS A 387 -9.83 -2.66 -15.19
N LEU A 388 -9.60 -3.96 -15.23
CA LEU A 388 -10.60 -4.94 -14.83
C LEU A 388 -11.04 -4.73 -13.36
N LYS A 389 -10.08 -4.53 -12.44
CA LYS A 389 -10.36 -4.28 -11.02
C LYS A 389 -11.16 -3.00 -10.81
N ASN A 390 -10.83 -1.92 -11.52
CA ASN A 390 -11.49 -0.63 -11.36
C ASN A 390 -12.91 -0.60 -11.95
N GLU A 391 -13.14 -1.27 -13.08
CA GLU A 391 -14.37 -1.12 -13.88
C GLU A 391 -15.38 -2.25 -13.67
N ASN A 392 -14.97 -3.40 -13.16
CA ASN A 392 -15.85 -4.54 -13.00
C ASN A 392 -16.27 -4.75 -11.53
N SER A 393 -17.50 -4.38 -11.23
CA SER A 393 -18.06 -4.52 -9.87
C SER A 393 -18.04 -5.95 -9.32
N ALA A 394 -17.92 -6.97 -10.17
CA ALA A 394 -17.72 -8.35 -9.71
C ALA A 394 -16.39 -8.55 -8.95
N LEU A 395 -15.47 -7.60 -9.00
CA LEU A 395 -14.21 -7.61 -8.23
C LEU A 395 -14.22 -6.64 -7.05
N SER A 396 -15.37 -6.03 -6.72
CA SER A 396 -15.46 -5.14 -5.56
C SER A 396 -15.03 -5.85 -4.28
N GLY A 397 -14.29 -5.12 -3.44
CA GLY A 397 -13.99 -5.44 -2.05
C GLY A 397 -14.72 -4.48 -1.10
N GLY A 398 -14.16 -4.22 0.08
CA GLY A 398 -14.59 -3.17 1.00
C GLY A 398 -16.00 -3.31 1.54
N LYS A 399 -16.66 -2.18 1.74
CA LYS A 399 -17.97 -2.10 2.46
C LYS A 399 -19.12 -2.81 1.73
N ASN A 400 -19.01 -2.98 0.42
CA ASN A 400 -20.04 -3.65 -0.39
C ASN A 400 -19.39 -4.65 -1.36
N PRO A 401 -18.85 -5.75 -0.83
CA PRO A 401 -18.04 -6.68 -1.60
C PRO A 401 -18.85 -7.50 -2.59
N ALA A 402 -18.17 -7.94 -3.66
CA ALA A 402 -18.68 -8.97 -4.55
C ALA A 402 -18.59 -10.34 -3.89
N SER A 403 -19.52 -11.24 -4.23
CA SER A 403 -19.47 -12.62 -3.75
C SER A 403 -18.26 -13.38 -4.31
N TYR A 404 -17.80 -14.38 -3.56
CA TYR A 404 -16.85 -15.40 -4.01
C TYR A 404 -17.53 -16.77 -3.96
N THR A 405 -17.42 -17.53 -5.04
CA THR A 405 -17.98 -18.89 -5.12
C THR A 405 -16.96 -19.81 -5.76
N ARG A 406 -16.47 -20.79 -5.00
CA ARG A 406 -15.60 -21.86 -5.53
C ARG A 406 -16.37 -22.68 -6.57
N ILE A 407 -15.72 -23.00 -7.68
CA ILE A 407 -16.25 -23.89 -8.72
C ILE A 407 -15.41 -25.16 -8.69
N SER A 408 -16.04 -26.31 -8.46
CA SER A 408 -15.36 -27.60 -8.47
C SER A 408 -14.98 -28.00 -9.90
N THR A 409 -13.85 -28.68 -9.98
CA THR A 409 -13.32 -29.29 -11.21
C THR A 409 -13.08 -30.79 -10.97
N SER A 410 -12.71 -31.54 -11.99
CA SER A 410 -12.35 -32.94 -11.78
C SER A 410 -10.94 -33.12 -11.17
N ASP A 411 -10.16 -32.05 -11.02
CA ASP A 411 -8.84 -32.04 -10.37
C ASP A 411 -8.68 -30.77 -9.52
N ASP A 412 -9.40 -30.73 -8.39
CA ASP A 412 -9.35 -29.60 -7.45
C ASP A 412 -8.02 -29.54 -6.66
N ALA A 413 -7.13 -30.51 -6.80
CA ALA A 413 -5.80 -30.45 -6.19
C ALA A 413 -4.83 -29.53 -6.97
N LYS A 414 -5.02 -29.40 -8.28
CA LYS A 414 -4.17 -28.62 -9.17
C LYS A 414 -4.88 -27.40 -9.79
N ILE A 415 -6.20 -27.50 -9.97
CA ILE A 415 -7.00 -26.49 -10.67
C ILE A 415 -7.79 -25.67 -9.66
N VAL A 416 -7.55 -24.38 -9.64
CA VAL A 416 -8.40 -23.43 -8.94
C VAL A 416 -9.39 -22.81 -9.91
N ALA A 417 -10.67 -22.88 -9.61
CA ALA A 417 -11.72 -22.18 -10.34
C ALA A 417 -12.68 -21.51 -9.37
N PHE A 418 -12.95 -20.23 -9.55
CA PHE A 418 -13.94 -19.52 -8.75
C PHE A 418 -14.64 -18.43 -9.54
N LYS A 419 -15.82 -18.09 -9.11
CA LYS A 419 -16.61 -17.00 -9.65
C LYS A 419 -16.68 -15.85 -8.62
N ARG A 420 -16.43 -14.64 -9.11
CA ARG A 420 -16.81 -13.40 -8.43
C ARG A 420 -18.05 -12.83 -9.08
N ALA A 421 -19.00 -12.33 -8.29
CA ALA A 421 -20.24 -11.77 -8.84
C ALA A 421 -20.80 -10.64 -7.98
N LYS A 422 -21.34 -9.59 -8.65
CA LYS A 422 -22.09 -8.50 -8.03
C LYS A 422 -23.17 -8.03 -9.02
N GLY A 423 -24.44 -8.21 -8.66
CA GLY A 423 -25.55 -7.98 -9.60
C GLY A 423 -25.44 -8.87 -10.85
N ALA A 424 -25.53 -8.28 -12.02
CA ALA A 424 -25.40 -8.99 -13.30
C ALA A 424 -23.94 -9.26 -13.69
N LYS A 425 -22.97 -8.56 -13.10
CA LYS A 425 -21.54 -8.71 -13.44
C LYS A 425 -20.97 -9.98 -12.84
N LYS A 426 -20.23 -10.74 -13.65
CA LYS A 426 -19.59 -12.01 -13.26
C LYS A 426 -18.20 -12.09 -13.88
N VAL A 427 -17.24 -12.55 -13.09
CA VAL A 427 -15.88 -12.87 -13.53
C VAL A 427 -15.52 -14.24 -12.98
N ILE A 428 -14.96 -15.11 -13.82
CA ILE A 428 -14.43 -16.42 -13.41
C ILE A 428 -12.93 -16.41 -13.56
N TYR A 429 -12.22 -16.81 -12.52
CA TYR A 429 -10.83 -17.22 -12.60
C TYR A 429 -10.79 -18.74 -12.77
N LEU A 430 -10.00 -19.23 -13.72
CA LEU A 430 -9.72 -20.64 -13.95
C LEU A 430 -8.23 -20.80 -14.19
N GLY A 431 -7.51 -21.51 -13.32
CA GLY A 431 -6.06 -21.62 -13.39
C GLY A 431 -5.53 -22.98 -12.96
N ASN A 432 -4.50 -23.44 -13.65
CA ASN A 432 -3.67 -24.57 -13.23
C ASN A 432 -2.54 -24.03 -12.35
N LEU A 433 -2.63 -24.26 -11.05
CA LEU A 433 -1.62 -23.83 -10.07
C LEU A 433 -0.63 -24.97 -9.77
N SER A 434 -0.15 -25.65 -10.82
CA SER A 434 0.84 -26.73 -10.68
C SER A 434 1.92 -26.67 -11.77
N LYS A 435 2.98 -27.41 -11.56
CA LYS A 435 4.11 -27.58 -12.51
C LYS A 435 3.81 -28.57 -13.64
N ASP A 436 2.63 -29.21 -13.60
CA ASP A 436 2.25 -30.25 -14.55
C ASP A 436 1.26 -29.74 -15.59
N THR A 437 1.31 -30.29 -16.78
CA THR A 437 0.18 -30.19 -17.72
C THR A 437 -0.97 -31.03 -17.17
N THR A 438 -2.11 -30.41 -16.92
CA THR A 438 -3.24 -31.02 -16.23
C THR A 438 -4.46 -31.09 -17.12
N ALA A 439 -5.01 -32.30 -17.28
CA ALA A 439 -6.30 -32.53 -17.93
C ALA A 439 -7.40 -32.58 -16.88
N PHE A 440 -8.46 -31.81 -17.06
CA PHE A 440 -9.56 -31.69 -16.12
C PHE A 440 -10.88 -31.38 -16.82
N SER A 441 -11.99 -31.40 -16.07
CA SER A 441 -13.28 -30.93 -16.55
C SER A 441 -13.87 -29.87 -15.60
N VAL A 442 -14.70 -28.99 -16.16
CA VAL A 442 -15.34 -27.88 -15.41
C VAL A 442 -16.84 -28.15 -15.22
N ALA A 443 -17.39 -27.66 -14.11
CA ALA A 443 -18.80 -27.84 -13.75
C ALA A 443 -19.75 -26.74 -14.28
N PHE A 444 -19.24 -25.79 -15.07
CA PHE A 444 -20.02 -24.69 -15.63
C PHE A 444 -20.09 -24.75 -17.15
N ASP A 445 -21.06 -24.03 -17.72
CA ASP A 445 -21.28 -23.85 -19.15
C ASP A 445 -21.48 -22.38 -19.48
N GLY A 446 -21.55 -22.06 -20.76
CA GLY A 446 -21.81 -20.70 -21.26
C GLY A 446 -20.76 -20.15 -22.20
N ASN A 447 -21.03 -18.95 -22.70
CA ASN A 447 -20.15 -18.20 -23.58
C ASN A 447 -19.43 -17.09 -22.80
N TYR A 448 -18.15 -16.99 -23.01
CA TYR A 448 -17.28 -16.07 -22.30
C TYR A 448 -16.26 -15.43 -23.24
N THR A 449 -15.78 -14.28 -22.85
CA THR A 449 -14.56 -13.71 -23.42
C THR A 449 -13.41 -13.91 -22.43
N ASN A 450 -12.30 -14.51 -22.84
CA ASN A 450 -11.06 -14.49 -22.06
C ASN A 450 -10.52 -13.06 -22.06
N TYR A 451 -10.64 -12.38 -20.93
CA TYR A 451 -10.34 -10.96 -20.81
C TYR A 451 -8.92 -10.59 -21.22
N MET A 452 -7.94 -11.45 -20.88
CA MET A 452 -6.53 -11.16 -21.16
C MET A 452 -6.17 -11.25 -22.63
N THR A 453 -6.84 -12.12 -23.40
CA THR A 453 -6.54 -12.38 -24.83
C THR A 453 -7.62 -11.86 -25.77
N SER A 454 -8.80 -11.46 -25.24
CA SER A 454 -9.99 -11.12 -26.02
C SER A 454 -10.56 -12.30 -26.86
N GLU A 455 -10.12 -13.52 -26.60
CA GLU A 455 -10.60 -14.73 -27.26
C GLU A 455 -12.00 -15.09 -26.75
N LYS A 456 -12.93 -15.36 -27.68
CA LYS A 456 -14.24 -15.91 -27.33
C LYS A 456 -14.13 -17.41 -27.12
N VAL A 457 -14.63 -17.86 -25.98
CA VAL A 457 -14.57 -19.26 -25.55
C VAL A 457 -15.94 -19.73 -25.10
N SER A 458 -16.32 -20.94 -25.52
CA SER A 458 -17.57 -21.57 -25.06
C SER A 458 -17.23 -22.80 -24.24
N PHE A 459 -17.89 -22.94 -23.12
CA PHE A 459 -17.75 -24.10 -22.25
C PHE A 459 -19.06 -24.88 -22.24
N SER A 460 -18.92 -26.21 -22.21
CA SER A 460 -20.03 -27.12 -21.92
C SER A 460 -19.77 -27.81 -20.59
N LYS A 461 -20.83 -28.08 -19.84
CA LYS A 461 -20.72 -28.80 -18.57
C LYS A 461 -19.99 -30.14 -18.77
N ASN A 462 -19.00 -30.39 -17.91
CA ASN A 462 -18.10 -31.56 -17.97
C ASN A 462 -17.18 -31.59 -19.21
N GLN A 463 -17.03 -30.47 -19.93
CA GLN A 463 -16.06 -30.38 -21.01
C GLN A 463 -14.64 -30.66 -20.49
N LYS A 464 -13.94 -31.54 -21.19
CA LYS A 464 -12.52 -31.80 -20.90
C LYS A 464 -11.65 -30.69 -21.46
N LEU A 465 -10.77 -30.19 -20.61
CA LEU A 465 -9.79 -29.16 -20.88
C LEU A 465 -8.39 -29.67 -20.54
N THR A 466 -7.38 -29.07 -21.13
CA THR A 466 -5.98 -29.34 -20.79
C THR A 466 -5.28 -27.98 -20.63
N PHE A 467 -4.74 -27.71 -19.46
CA PHE A 467 -3.94 -26.52 -19.20
C PHE A 467 -2.47 -26.90 -19.00
N LYS A 468 -1.61 -26.09 -19.60
CA LYS A 468 -0.16 -26.14 -19.34
C LYS A 468 0.14 -25.72 -17.88
N PRO A 469 1.35 -25.97 -17.37
CA PRO A 469 1.77 -25.42 -16.08
C PRO A 469 1.51 -23.92 -16.01
N TRP A 470 0.85 -23.48 -14.94
CA TRP A 470 0.55 -22.06 -14.63
C TRP A 470 -0.34 -21.35 -15.67
N GLU A 471 -0.96 -22.11 -16.59
CA GLU A 471 -1.94 -21.52 -17.51
C GLU A 471 -3.19 -21.11 -16.76
N TYR A 472 -3.69 -19.91 -17.07
CA TYR A 472 -4.93 -19.38 -16.48
C TYR A 472 -5.78 -18.66 -17.51
N LYS A 473 -7.06 -18.52 -17.21
CA LYS A 473 -8.03 -17.71 -17.96
C LYS A 473 -8.83 -16.84 -16.99
N ILE A 474 -9.09 -15.59 -17.40
CA ILE A 474 -10.04 -14.68 -16.75
C ILE A 474 -11.24 -14.55 -17.67
N LEU A 475 -12.37 -15.11 -17.27
CA LEU A 475 -13.54 -15.25 -18.14
C LEU A 475 -14.61 -14.22 -17.71
N ILE A 476 -15.00 -13.40 -18.67
CA ILE A 476 -16.12 -12.45 -18.53
C ILE A 476 -17.31 -13.05 -19.30
N ALA A 477 -18.47 -13.17 -18.62
CA ALA A 477 -19.68 -13.62 -19.28
C ALA A 477 -20.14 -12.60 -20.35
N GLU A 478 -20.58 -13.10 -21.51
CA GLU A 478 -21.16 -12.29 -22.58
C GLU A 478 -22.56 -11.78 -22.23
#